data_78204f94fa1752f969818d4b9febf233
#
_entry.id   78204f94fa1752f969818d4b9febf233
#
_cell.length_a   1.000
_cell.length_b   1.000
_cell.length_c   1.000
_cell.angle_alpha   90.00
_cell.angle_beta   90.00
_cell.angle_gamma   90.00
#
_symmetry.space_group_name_H-M   'P 1'
#
loop_
_entity.id
_entity.type
_entity.pdbx_description
1 polymer ?
#
loop_
_entity_poly.entity_id
_entity_poly.type
_entity_poly.pdbx_seq_one_letter_code
_entity_poly.pdbx_strand_id
1 'polypeptide(L)'
;MFGLAKTPKRPGLALLTLIPAFLILSYFSLVRSTGAPEPNVKRTELELNTDLDHDGLPDSVEFRTFNDRENFRRWFTWVAEMQFYNLSEQWNVDQRDCAGLVRFAFREALRPHDRLWFQRMGENYDPVAPDLATNINASLNGKFFRTAPGTYTPTDVADGHFSEFADAQTLKMFNVDFVGRDRDQAKPGDLLFFHQPWVQKYPFHVMIFLGEPRVASEGTHDWVVYHTGASPTDAGTIKKVRLAVLDQHPNKRWRPLASNPNFLGFYRLKLLQQQASLEE
;
A
#
# COMPACT_ATOMS: atom_id res chain seq x y z
N MET A 1 16.70 40.11 65.41
CA MET A 1 16.38 41.50 65.88
C MET A 1 15.42 42.08 64.86
N PHE A 2 14.21 42.22 65.28
CA PHE A 2 13.29 43.38 65.15
C PHE A 2 13.07 43.85 63.70
N GLY A 3 11.89 44.03 63.17
CA GLY A 3 10.59 44.18 63.79
C GLY A 3 9.50 44.40 62.74
N LEU A 4 8.33 44.05 63.16
CA LEU A 4 7.00 44.32 62.64
C LEU A 4 6.69 45.77 62.35
N ALA A 5 5.85 46.09 61.33
CA ALA A 5 4.68 47.00 61.47
C ALA A 5 3.97 47.12 60.09
N LYS A 6 2.79 46.56 59.98
CA LYS A 6 1.43 47.14 60.14
C LYS A 6 0.97 48.05 58.98
N THR A 7 -0.08 47.55 58.34
CA THR A 7 -1.06 48.23 57.47
C THR A 7 -1.74 49.47 58.13
N PRO A 8 -2.39 50.35 57.33
CA PRO A 8 -3.85 50.23 57.23
C PRO A 8 -4.48 50.65 55.84
N LYS A 9 -5.48 50.00 55.51
CA LYS A 9 -6.85 50.13 54.97
C LYS A 9 -7.35 51.54 54.47
N ARG A 10 -7.93 51.39 53.18
CA ARG A 10 -9.24 51.90 52.66
C ARG A 10 -9.34 53.33 52.12
N PRO A 11 -10.40 53.63 51.31
CA PRO A 11 -11.19 52.91 50.33
C PRO A 11 -11.46 53.74 49.02
N GLY A 12 -12.03 53.08 48.02
CA GLY A 12 -13.08 53.73 47.24
C GLY A 12 -12.74 54.18 45.87
N LEU A 13 -13.27 53.62 44.89
CA LEU A 13 -14.36 54.10 44.05
C LEU A 13 -14.55 53.20 42.88
N ALA A 14 -15.71 52.58 42.81
CA ALA A 14 -16.14 51.79 41.69
C ALA A 14 -16.43 52.70 40.48
N LEU A 15 -15.77 52.49 39.38
CA LEU A 15 -16.20 53.03 38.11
C LEU A 15 -16.59 51.85 37.22
N LEU A 16 -17.91 51.61 37.12
CA LEU A 16 -18.53 50.72 36.16
C LEU A 16 -18.33 51.33 34.78
N THR A 17 -17.46 50.78 34.00
CA THR A 17 -17.49 50.96 32.55
C THR A 17 -18.09 49.69 31.91
N LEU A 18 -19.32 49.83 31.46
CA LEU A 18 -20.01 48.93 30.55
C LEU A 18 -19.20 48.82 29.26
N ILE A 19 -18.56 47.69 29.05
CA ILE A 19 -18.01 47.33 27.77
C ILE A 19 -19.10 46.50 27.06
N PRO A 20 -19.61 46.91 25.89
CA PRO A 20 -20.55 46.10 25.12
C PRO A 20 -19.84 44.84 24.63
N ALA A 21 -20.38 43.70 25.00
CA ALA A 21 -19.98 42.42 24.48
C ALA A 21 -20.29 42.38 22.98
N PHE A 22 -19.30 42.60 22.13
CA PHE A 22 -19.36 42.25 20.74
C PHE A 22 -19.33 40.73 20.68
N LEU A 23 -20.49 40.13 20.51
CA LEU A 23 -20.66 38.76 20.09
C LEU A 23 -20.12 38.66 18.62
N ILE A 24 -18.83 38.34 18.52
CA ILE A 24 -18.27 37.83 17.25
C ILE A 24 -18.79 36.40 17.14
N LEU A 25 -19.94 36.25 16.48
CA LEU A 25 -20.35 34.96 15.93
C LEU A 25 -19.31 34.58 14.86
N SER A 26 -18.30 33.86 15.26
CA SER A 26 -17.45 33.13 14.33
C SER A 26 -18.33 32.06 13.65
N TYR A 27 -18.84 32.41 12.49
CA TYR A 27 -19.41 31.46 11.55
C TYR A 27 -18.28 30.53 11.11
N PHE A 28 -18.01 29.50 11.89
CA PHE A 28 -17.32 28.32 11.37
C PHE A 28 -18.27 27.67 10.39
N SER A 29 -18.15 28.06 9.13
CA SER A 29 -18.69 27.29 8.03
C SER A 29 -17.99 25.94 8.06
N LEU A 30 -18.64 25.00 8.74
CA LEU A 30 -18.37 23.57 8.62
C LEU A 30 -18.73 23.24 7.16
N VAL A 31 -17.78 23.40 6.25
CA VAL A 31 -17.87 22.77 4.94
C VAL A 31 -17.79 21.28 5.22
N ARG A 32 -18.93 20.69 5.59
CA ARG A 32 -19.12 19.26 5.37
C ARG A 32 -18.99 19.09 3.86
N SER A 33 -17.83 18.63 3.46
CA SER A 33 -17.68 17.93 2.18
C SER A 33 -18.64 16.75 2.26
N THR A 34 -19.89 16.98 1.86
CA THR A 34 -20.80 15.92 1.46
C THR A 34 -20.25 15.44 0.12
N GLY A 35 -19.16 14.66 0.19
CA GLY A 35 -18.83 13.78 -0.91
C GLY A 35 -20.08 12.97 -1.17
N ALA A 36 -20.81 13.27 -2.24
CA ALA A 36 -21.87 12.41 -2.69
C ALA A 36 -21.29 10.99 -2.71
N PRO A 37 -22.00 9.97 -2.17
CA PRO A 37 -21.55 8.60 -2.30
C PRO A 37 -21.34 8.37 -3.80
N GLU A 38 -20.10 8.02 -4.18
CA GLU A 38 -19.85 7.62 -5.56
C GLU A 38 -20.87 6.57 -5.94
N PRO A 39 -21.49 6.66 -7.11
CA PRO A 39 -22.53 5.73 -7.50
C PRO A 39 -21.95 4.32 -7.42
N ASN A 40 -22.61 3.45 -6.67
CA ASN A 40 -22.31 2.03 -6.61
C ASN A 40 -22.62 1.47 -8.00
N VAL A 41 -21.65 1.53 -8.90
CA VAL A 41 -21.79 1.11 -10.29
C VAL A 41 -21.92 -0.40 -10.25
N LYS A 42 -23.16 -0.89 -10.34
CA LYS A 42 -23.42 -2.32 -10.55
C LYS A 42 -22.70 -2.71 -11.83
N ARG A 43 -21.66 -3.53 -11.68
CA ARG A 43 -20.96 -4.11 -12.82
C ARG A 43 -21.92 -4.95 -13.64
N THR A 44 -21.94 -4.72 -14.93
CA THR A 44 -22.71 -5.55 -15.85
C THR A 44 -22.02 -6.90 -16.04
N GLU A 45 -22.77 -7.96 -16.41
CA GLU A 45 -22.18 -9.26 -16.75
C GLU A 45 -21.10 -9.12 -17.86
N LEU A 46 -21.26 -8.16 -18.75
CA LEU A 46 -20.29 -7.87 -19.81
C LEU A 46 -18.95 -7.45 -19.21
N GLU A 47 -18.94 -6.54 -18.25
CA GLU A 47 -17.71 -6.05 -17.58
C GLU A 47 -16.98 -7.14 -16.76
N LEU A 48 -17.71 -8.15 -16.28
CA LEU A 48 -17.11 -9.28 -15.58
C LEU A 48 -16.28 -10.18 -16.49
N ASN A 49 -16.49 -10.10 -17.81
CA ASN A 49 -15.95 -11.02 -18.79
C ASN A 49 -15.13 -10.34 -19.88
N THR A 50 -14.83 -9.05 -19.74
CA THR A 50 -14.05 -8.28 -20.72
C THR A 50 -12.67 -7.91 -20.17
N ASP A 51 -11.75 -7.68 -21.10
CA ASP A 51 -10.40 -7.17 -20.91
C ASP A 51 -10.18 -6.20 -22.08
N LEU A 52 -10.64 -4.96 -21.90
CA LEU A 52 -10.74 -3.96 -22.98
C LEU A 52 -9.37 -3.36 -23.33
N ASP A 53 -8.47 -3.28 -22.37
CA ASP A 53 -7.12 -2.74 -22.59
C ASP A 53 -6.10 -3.85 -22.89
N HIS A 54 -6.54 -5.13 -22.91
CA HIS A 54 -5.74 -6.30 -23.24
C HIS A 54 -4.52 -6.52 -22.34
N ASP A 55 -4.63 -6.10 -21.07
CA ASP A 55 -3.55 -6.24 -20.09
C ASP A 55 -3.50 -7.64 -19.46
N GLY A 56 -4.53 -8.47 -19.72
CA GLY A 56 -4.66 -9.84 -19.24
C GLY A 56 -5.42 -9.96 -17.92
N LEU A 57 -5.94 -8.87 -17.35
CA LEU A 57 -6.86 -8.89 -16.22
C LEU A 57 -8.28 -8.60 -16.72
N PRO A 58 -9.32 -9.15 -16.07
CA PRO A 58 -10.66 -8.72 -16.41
C PRO A 58 -10.92 -7.30 -15.87
N ASP A 59 -11.58 -6.45 -16.66
CA ASP A 59 -11.96 -5.07 -16.29
C ASP A 59 -12.64 -4.99 -14.92
N SER A 60 -13.27 -6.08 -14.50
CA SER A 60 -13.98 -6.17 -13.22
C SER A 60 -13.08 -6.18 -12.00
N VAL A 61 -11.80 -6.47 -12.12
CA VAL A 61 -10.86 -6.49 -10.99
C VAL A 61 -9.98 -5.24 -10.92
N GLU A 62 -10.08 -4.36 -11.87
CA GLU A 62 -9.34 -3.12 -11.87
C GLU A 62 -10.00 -2.05 -11.00
N PHE A 63 -9.18 -1.23 -10.38
CA PHE A 63 -9.68 -0.11 -9.57
C PHE A 63 -9.97 1.10 -10.45
N ARG A 64 -11.24 1.31 -10.78
CA ARG A 64 -11.69 2.44 -11.61
C ARG A 64 -11.62 3.77 -10.88
N THR A 65 -11.87 3.77 -9.57
CA THR A 65 -11.89 5.00 -8.79
C THR A 65 -10.50 5.35 -8.25
N PHE A 66 -10.23 6.64 -8.14
CA PHE A 66 -9.04 7.14 -7.45
C PHE A 66 -9.01 6.63 -6.01
N ASN A 67 -10.15 6.64 -5.33
CA ASN A 67 -10.28 6.25 -3.93
C ASN A 67 -9.89 4.78 -3.72
N ASP A 68 -10.40 3.84 -4.55
CA ASP A 68 -10.03 2.42 -4.42
C ASP A 68 -8.53 2.21 -4.64
N ARG A 69 -7.93 2.87 -5.63
CA ARG A 69 -6.47 2.79 -5.85
C ARG A 69 -5.68 3.28 -4.65
N GLU A 70 -6.06 4.43 -4.07
CA GLU A 70 -5.36 4.97 -2.91
C GLU A 70 -5.63 4.18 -1.62
N ASN A 71 -6.85 3.71 -1.41
CA ASN A 71 -7.19 2.86 -0.27
C ASN A 71 -6.41 1.53 -0.34
N PHE A 72 -6.36 0.89 -1.52
CA PHE A 72 -5.54 -0.31 -1.70
C PHE A 72 -4.06 -0.04 -1.42
N ARG A 73 -3.47 1.04 -1.95
CA ARG A 73 -2.07 1.39 -1.70
C ARG A 73 -1.79 1.52 -0.20
N ARG A 74 -2.67 2.20 0.53
CA ARG A 74 -2.54 2.39 1.98
C ARG A 74 -2.60 1.07 2.74
N TRP A 75 -3.55 0.20 2.44
CA TRP A 75 -3.65 -1.11 3.06
C TRP A 75 -2.48 -2.02 2.68
N PHE A 76 -2.14 -2.08 1.40
CA PHE A 76 -1.07 -2.92 0.87
C PHE A 76 0.29 -2.56 1.49
N THR A 77 0.64 -1.28 1.49
CA THR A 77 1.90 -0.83 2.08
C THR A 77 1.92 -0.98 3.59
N TRP A 78 0.79 -0.72 4.27
CA TRP A 78 0.68 -0.88 5.71
C TRP A 78 0.83 -2.35 6.15
N VAL A 79 0.10 -3.26 5.52
CA VAL A 79 0.23 -4.69 5.84
C VAL A 79 1.66 -5.18 5.60
N ALA A 80 2.28 -4.76 4.50
CA ALA A 80 3.67 -5.14 4.21
C ALA A 80 4.66 -4.56 5.22
N GLU A 81 4.52 -3.29 5.59
CA GLU A 81 5.37 -2.61 6.56
C GLU A 81 5.30 -3.26 7.94
N MET A 82 4.09 -3.63 8.36
CA MET A 82 3.87 -4.24 9.66
C MET A 82 4.56 -5.59 9.82
N GLN A 83 4.82 -6.33 8.74
CA GLN A 83 5.56 -7.58 8.81
C GLN A 83 7.00 -7.39 9.30
N PHE A 84 7.57 -6.20 9.16
CA PHE A 84 8.88 -5.88 9.74
C PHE A 84 8.84 -5.76 11.26
N TYR A 85 7.77 -5.25 11.84
CA TYR A 85 7.63 -5.04 13.28
C TYR A 85 7.03 -6.25 14.00
N ASN A 86 6.05 -6.87 13.36
CA ASN A 86 5.36 -8.04 13.90
C ASN A 86 4.93 -8.95 12.76
N LEU A 87 5.61 -10.08 12.67
CA LEU A 87 5.32 -11.08 11.64
C LEU A 87 3.98 -11.75 11.93
N SER A 88 3.02 -11.57 11.04
CA SER A 88 1.66 -12.10 11.22
C SER A 88 1.64 -13.63 11.19
N GLU A 89 0.92 -14.23 12.13
CA GLU A 89 0.61 -15.68 12.14
C GLU A 89 -0.32 -16.06 10.97
N GLN A 90 -1.04 -15.10 10.39
CA GLN A 90 -1.89 -15.31 9.22
C GLN A 90 -1.08 -15.50 7.93
N TRP A 91 0.21 -15.16 7.94
CA TRP A 91 1.10 -15.41 6.81
C TRP A 91 1.68 -16.82 6.91
N ASN A 92 1.25 -17.69 5.98
CA ASN A 92 1.71 -19.06 5.92
C ASN A 92 3.25 -19.13 5.89
N VAL A 93 3.82 -19.90 6.83
CA VAL A 93 5.27 -20.02 7.02
C VAL A 93 5.99 -20.52 5.76
N ASP A 94 5.36 -21.47 5.02
CA ASP A 94 5.94 -22.04 3.80
C ASP A 94 5.94 -21.08 2.61
N GLN A 95 5.27 -19.94 2.76
CA GLN A 95 5.18 -18.89 1.74
C GLN A 95 5.94 -17.61 2.14
N ARG A 96 6.77 -17.67 3.18
CA ARG A 96 7.55 -16.52 3.65
C ARG A 96 8.81 -16.34 2.79
N ASP A 97 8.61 -15.65 1.66
CA ASP A 97 9.67 -15.23 0.75
C ASP A 97 9.38 -13.82 0.20
N CYS A 98 10.22 -13.31 -0.70
CA CYS A 98 10.05 -11.95 -1.22
C CYS A 98 8.73 -11.76 -1.99
N ALA A 99 8.34 -12.73 -2.81
CA ALA A 99 7.06 -12.70 -3.51
C ALA A 99 5.89 -13.01 -2.57
N GLY A 100 6.13 -13.84 -1.55
CA GLY A 100 5.16 -14.15 -0.50
C GLY A 100 4.73 -12.94 0.29
N LEU A 101 5.65 -12.00 0.56
CA LEU A 101 5.31 -10.72 1.19
C LEU A 101 4.34 -9.93 0.31
N VAL A 102 4.59 -9.86 -1.00
CA VAL A 102 3.69 -9.20 -1.96
C VAL A 102 2.32 -9.88 -1.96
N ARG A 103 2.29 -11.22 -2.09
CA ARG A 103 1.04 -11.99 -2.11
C ARG A 103 0.23 -11.84 -0.82
N PHE A 104 0.91 -11.90 0.33
CA PHE A 104 0.27 -11.73 1.63
C PHE A 104 -0.33 -10.33 1.78
N ALA A 105 0.48 -9.28 1.56
CA ALA A 105 0.01 -7.91 1.69
C ALA A 105 -1.11 -7.58 0.68
N PHE A 106 -1.00 -8.07 -0.55
CA PHE A 106 -2.03 -7.91 -1.58
C PHE A 106 -3.37 -8.53 -1.15
N ARG A 107 -3.33 -9.78 -0.69
CA ARG A 107 -4.52 -10.51 -0.28
C ARG A 107 -5.20 -9.87 0.94
N GLU A 108 -4.40 -9.46 1.92
CA GLU A 108 -4.94 -8.81 3.11
C GLU A 108 -5.49 -7.40 2.80
N ALA A 109 -4.87 -6.65 1.88
CA ALA A 109 -5.38 -5.35 1.44
C ALA A 109 -6.74 -5.40 0.71
N LEU A 110 -7.09 -6.56 0.15
CA LEU A 110 -8.38 -6.78 -0.53
C LEU A 110 -9.50 -7.26 0.40
N ARG A 111 -9.18 -7.62 1.64
CA ARG A 111 -10.18 -8.09 2.59
C ARG A 111 -11.01 -6.94 3.17
N PRO A 112 -12.23 -7.18 3.61
CA PRO A 112 -12.91 -6.27 4.53
C PRO A 112 -12.10 -6.17 5.84
N HIS A 113 -11.80 -4.94 6.25
CA HIS A 113 -11.05 -4.66 7.47
C HIS A 113 -12.01 -4.44 8.63
N ASP A 114 -12.79 -5.47 8.93
CA ASP A 114 -13.75 -5.51 10.02
C ASP A 114 -13.08 -5.88 11.35
N ARG A 115 -13.88 -5.89 12.43
CA ARG A 115 -13.40 -6.27 13.75
C ARG A 115 -12.72 -7.64 13.78
N LEU A 116 -13.20 -8.62 13.00
CA LEU A 116 -12.61 -9.96 12.96
C LEU A 116 -11.26 -9.95 12.26
N TRP A 117 -11.10 -9.14 11.23
CA TRP A 117 -9.81 -8.94 10.58
C TRP A 117 -8.78 -8.37 11.55
N PHE A 118 -9.11 -7.28 12.27
CA PHE A 118 -8.21 -6.70 13.26
C PHE A 118 -7.85 -7.68 14.39
N GLN A 119 -8.81 -8.46 14.87
CA GLN A 119 -8.53 -9.48 15.88
C GLN A 119 -7.54 -10.55 15.39
N ARG A 120 -7.63 -10.95 14.12
CA ARG A 120 -6.71 -11.93 13.51
C ARG A 120 -5.33 -11.36 13.22
N MET A 121 -5.27 -10.11 12.76
CA MET A 121 -4.00 -9.46 12.41
C MET A 121 -3.21 -9.01 13.64
N GLY A 122 -3.88 -8.74 14.75
CA GLY A 122 -3.27 -8.35 16.02
C GLY A 122 -3.41 -6.86 16.36
N GLU A 123 -3.09 -6.52 17.61
CA GLU A 123 -3.35 -5.20 18.22
C GLU A 123 -2.58 -4.03 17.59
N ASN A 124 -1.56 -4.30 16.78
CA ASN A 124 -0.73 -3.27 16.17
C ASN A 124 -1.29 -2.71 14.86
N TYR A 125 -2.46 -3.19 14.42
CA TYR A 125 -3.10 -2.73 13.21
C TYR A 125 -4.19 -1.70 13.51
N ASP A 126 -4.03 -0.50 12.93
CA ASP A 126 -5.02 0.56 12.96
C ASP A 126 -5.69 0.72 11.59
N PRO A 127 -6.93 1.23 11.52
CA PRO A 127 -7.56 1.58 10.26
C PRO A 127 -6.75 2.67 9.54
N VAL A 128 -6.32 2.37 8.31
CA VAL A 128 -5.47 3.28 7.50
C VAL A 128 -6.21 3.94 6.35
N ALA A 129 -7.31 3.32 5.93
CA ALA A 129 -8.17 3.79 4.85
C ALA A 129 -9.55 3.12 4.97
N PRO A 130 -10.58 3.63 4.30
CA PRO A 130 -11.81 2.87 4.04
C PRO A 130 -11.52 1.57 3.28
N ASP A 131 -12.44 0.61 3.41
CA ASP A 131 -12.45 -0.58 2.56
C ASP A 131 -12.68 -0.23 1.10
N LEU A 132 -12.29 -1.16 0.23
CA LEU A 132 -12.46 -1.02 -1.20
C LEU A 132 -13.93 -1.19 -1.60
N ALA A 133 -14.43 -0.33 -2.46
CA ALA A 133 -15.75 -0.51 -3.06
C ALA A 133 -15.74 -1.64 -4.11
N THR A 134 -14.60 -1.88 -4.75
CA THR A 134 -14.39 -2.92 -5.74
C THR A 134 -14.23 -4.29 -5.08
N ASN A 135 -15.12 -5.24 -5.39
CA ASN A 135 -15.02 -6.62 -4.91
C ASN A 135 -14.31 -7.52 -5.95
N ILE A 136 -12.98 -7.54 -5.90
CA ILE A 136 -12.15 -8.36 -6.79
C ILE A 136 -12.34 -9.86 -6.53
N ASN A 137 -12.62 -10.25 -5.30
CA ASN A 137 -12.78 -11.64 -4.91
C ASN A 137 -13.91 -12.35 -5.65
N ALA A 138 -14.98 -11.63 -5.99
CA ALA A 138 -16.12 -12.19 -6.69
C ALA A 138 -15.75 -12.70 -8.09
N SER A 139 -14.78 -12.05 -8.76
CA SER A 139 -14.40 -12.39 -10.13
C SER A 139 -13.32 -13.46 -10.21
N LEU A 140 -12.35 -13.45 -9.30
CA LEU A 140 -11.16 -14.32 -9.36
C LEU A 140 -11.15 -15.46 -8.32
N ASN A 141 -12.14 -15.52 -7.44
CA ASN A 141 -12.28 -16.57 -6.41
C ASN A 141 -10.97 -16.86 -5.64
N GLY A 142 -10.28 -15.80 -5.21
CA GLY A 142 -9.01 -15.91 -4.48
C GLY A 142 -7.77 -16.12 -5.33
N LYS A 143 -7.91 -16.42 -6.62
CA LYS A 143 -6.80 -16.64 -7.56
C LYS A 143 -6.39 -15.30 -8.19
N PHE A 144 -5.77 -14.44 -7.43
CA PHE A 144 -5.53 -13.04 -7.82
C PHE A 144 -4.41 -12.82 -8.85
N PHE A 145 -3.55 -13.80 -9.05
CA PHE A 145 -2.34 -13.61 -9.85
C PHE A 145 -2.42 -14.36 -11.17
N ARG A 146 -2.27 -13.62 -12.28
CA ARG A 146 -2.15 -14.20 -13.60
C ARG A 146 -0.84 -14.97 -13.74
N THR A 147 -0.89 -16.14 -14.35
CA THR A 147 0.23 -17.06 -14.48
C THR A 147 0.59 -17.39 -15.95
N ALA A 148 -0.20 -16.90 -16.90
CA ALA A 148 -0.04 -17.16 -18.32
C ALA A 148 -0.15 -15.87 -19.15
N PRO A 149 0.52 -15.77 -20.31
CA PRO A 149 0.40 -14.63 -21.21
C PRO A 149 -0.97 -14.61 -21.92
N GLY A 150 -1.29 -13.47 -22.51
CA GLY A 150 -2.47 -13.27 -23.36
C GLY A 150 -3.52 -12.39 -22.73
N THR A 151 -4.51 -11.98 -23.51
CA THR A 151 -5.71 -11.27 -23.11
C THR A 151 -6.57 -12.18 -22.21
N TYR A 152 -7.26 -11.61 -21.24
CA TYR A 152 -8.17 -12.37 -20.39
C TYR A 152 -9.34 -12.95 -21.17
N THR A 153 -9.69 -14.18 -20.85
CA THR A 153 -10.92 -14.84 -21.30
C THR A 153 -11.72 -15.36 -20.10
N PRO A 154 -13.05 -15.48 -20.19
CA PRO A 154 -13.87 -15.96 -19.08
C PRO A 154 -13.51 -17.35 -18.55
N THR A 155 -12.83 -18.17 -19.33
CA THR A 155 -12.40 -19.51 -18.92
C THR A 155 -11.06 -19.53 -18.20
N ASP A 156 -10.27 -18.44 -18.24
CA ASP A 156 -8.89 -18.39 -17.74
C ASP A 156 -8.74 -18.80 -16.28
N VAL A 157 -9.72 -18.47 -15.43
CA VAL A 157 -9.72 -18.86 -14.01
C VAL A 157 -9.90 -20.36 -13.85
N ALA A 158 -10.77 -20.97 -14.67
CA ALA A 158 -11.01 -22.40 -14.68
C ALA A 158 -9.85 -23.17 -15.32
N ASP A 159 -9.24 -22.60 -16.36
CA ASP A 159 -8.13 -23.18 -17.13
C ASP A 159 -6.78 -23.05 -16.38
N GLY A 160 -6.76 -22.40 -15.21
CA GLY A 160 -5.57 -22.31 -14.37
C GLY A 160 -4.61 -21.18 -14.78
N HIS A 161 -5.07 -20.22 -15.60
CA HIS A 161 -4.30 -19.02 -15.95
C HIS A 161 -4.24 -18.00 -14.80
N PHE A 162 -4.97 -18.24 -13.71
CA PHE A 162 -4.92 -17.49 -12.46
C PHE A 162 -4.64 -18.43 -11.28
N SER A 163 -3.89 -17.94 -10.31
CA SER A 163 -3.49 -18.69 -9.12
C SER A 163 -3.49 -17.81 -7.86
N GLU A 164 -3.59 -18.45 -6.71
CA GLU A 164 -3.28 -17.82 -5.42
C GLU A 164 -1.77 -17.60 -5.24
N PHE A 165 -0.95 -18.34 -5.98
CA PHE A 165 0.50 -18.32 -5.93
C PHE A 165 1.09 -17.71 -7.18
N ALA A 166 2.06 -16.79 -6.98
CA ALA A 166 2.94 -16.27 -8.01
C ALA A 166 4.32 -16.03 -7.39
N ASP A 167 5.37 -16.56 -7.99
CA ASP A 167 6.73 -16.19 -7.63
C ASP A 167 7.11 -14.80 -8.19
N ALA A 168 8.28 -14.30 -7.86
CA ALA A 168 8.70 -12.96 -8.29
C ALA A 168 8.79 -12.84 -9.83
N GLN A 169 9.11 -13.91 -10.54
CA GLN A 169 9.14 -13.92 -12.01
C GLN A 169 7.72 -13.80 -12.57
N THR A 170 6.80 -14.61 -12.09
CA THR A 170 5.39 -14.61 -12.50
C THR A 170 4.73 -13.26 -12.20
N LEU A 171 4.98 -12.69 -11.00
CA LEU A 171 4.53 -11.34 -10.67
C LEU A 171 5.02 -10.32 -11.69
N LYS A 172 6.32 -10.34 -11.98
CA LYS A 172 6.96 -9.40 -12.91
C LYS A 172 6.45 -9.55 -14.33
N MET A 173 6.19 -10.78 -14.78
CA MET A 173 5.84 -11.05 -16.20
C MET A 173 4.37 -10.75 -16.52
N PHE A 174 3.45 -10.96 -15.57
CA PHE A 174 2.03 -10.98 -15.89
C PHE A 174 1.17 -10.04 -15.02
N ASN A 175 1.68 -9.52 -13.91
CA ASN A 175 0.84 -8.83 -12.90
C ASN A 175 1.23 -7.37 -12.66
N VAL A 176 2.26 -6.89 -13.34
CA VAL A 176 2.77 -5.53 -13.18
C VAL A 176 3.21 -4.94 -14.50
N ASP A 177 3.16 -3.61 -14.60
CA ASP A 177 3.69 -2.84 -15.71
C ASP A 177 4.90 -2.01 -15.28
N PHE A 178 5.81 -1.80 -16.21
CA PHE A 178 7.01 -1.03 -15.97
C PHE A 178 6.68 0.45 -15.78
N VAL A 179 7.17 1.04 -14.70
CA VAL A 179 7.02 2.47 -14.39
C VAL A 179 8.25 3.24 -14.85
N GLY A 180 9.43 2.75 -14.48
CA GLY A 180 10.69 3.41 -14.77
C GLY A 180 11.83 2.85 -13.93
N ARG A 181 13.02 3.41 -14.11
CA ARG A 181 14.20 3.08 -13.28
C ARG A 181 14.57 4.19 -12.33
N ASP A 182 13.84 5.29 -12.37
CA ASP A 182 13.99 6.44 -11.48
C ASP A 182 12.96 6.35 -10.35
N ARG A 183 13.43 6.58 -9.12
CA ARG A 183 12.60 6.55 -7.92
C ARG A 183 11.56 7.66 -7.88
N ASP A 184 11.83 8.78 -8.55
CA ASP A 184 10.93 9.93 -8.60
C ASP A 184 9.60 9.61 -9.33
N GLN A 185 9.58 8.54 -10.12
CA GLN A 185 8.38 8.04 -10.80
C GLN A 185 7.59 7.04 -9.94
N ALA A 186 8.21 6.51 -8.90
CA ALA A 186 7.60 5.49 -8.05
C ALA A 186 6.53 6.08 -7.13
N LYS A 187 5.49 5.31 -6.89
CA LYS A 187 4.44 5.62 -5.92
C LYS A 187 4.40 4.52 -4.84
N PRO A 188 3.94 4.83 -3.62
CA PRO A 188 3.73 3.81 -2.60
C PRO A 188 2.94 2.62 -3.16
N GLY A 189 3.39 1.40 -2.90
CA GLY A 189 2.82 0.17 -3.43
C GLY A 189 3.40 -0.29 -4.78
N ASP A 190 4.26 0.51 -5.43
CA ASP A 190 5.02 0.02 -6.59
C ASP A 190 6.08 -1.00 -6.12
N LEU A 191 6.46 -1.91 -7.01
CA LEU A 191 7.38 -3.01 -6.73
C LEU A 191 8.73 -2.77 -7.41
N LEU A 192 9.81 -3.02 -6.69
CA LEU A 192 11.16 -3.01 -7.25
C LEU A 192 11.56 -4.44 -7.60
N PHE A 193 12.00 -4.66 -8.82
CA PHE A 193 12.49 -5.97 -9.24
C PHE A 193 13.99 -5.98 -9.50
N PHE A 194 14.62 -7.09 -9.08
CA PHE A 194 16.01 -7.42 -9.37
C PHE A 194 16.09 -8.77 -10.04
N HIS A 195 17.05 -8.93 -10.95
CA HIS A 195 17.32 -10.19 -11.63
C HIS A 195 18.76 -10.64 -11.36
N GLN A 196 18.91 -11.88 -10.96
CA GLN A 196 20.18 -12.52 -10.64
C GLN A 196 20.39 -13.73 -11.56
N PRO A 197 20.90 -13.54 -12.77
CA PRO A 197 20.94 -14.59 -13.80
C PRO A 197 21.80 -15.81 -13.41
N TRP A 198 22.66 -15.68 -12.39
CA TRP A 198 23.47 -16.80 -11.85
C TRP A 198 22.70 -17.69 -10.85
N VAL A 199 21.52 -17.26 -10.40
CA VAL A 199 20.65 -18.07 -9.55
C VAL A 199 19.77 -18.93 -10.45
N GLN A 200 19.97 -20.26 -10.40
CA GLN A 200 19.24 -21.18 -11.28
C GLN A 200 17.75 -21.29 -10.94
N LYS A 201 17.45 -21.31 -9.62
CA LYS A 201 16.09 -21.40 -9.14
C LYS A 201 15.70 -20.06 -8.51
N TYR A 202 14.61 -19.45 -8.95
CA TYR A 202 14.13 -18.17 -8.46
C TYR A 202 15.12 -17.00 -8.65
N PRO A 203 15.50 -16.68 -9.89
CA PRO A 203 16.47 -15.63 -10.18
C PRO A 203 15.94 -14.20 -9.94
N PHE A 204 14.65 -14.04 -9.71
CA PHE A 204 14.03 -12.75 -9.46
C PHE A 204 13.86 -12.49 -7.98
N HIS A 205 14.02 -11.22 -7.60
CA HIS A 205 13.72 -10.73 -6.26
C HIS A 205 12.85 -9.50 -6.35
N VAL A 206 11.94 -9.35 -5.40
CA VAL A 206 10.98 -8.24 -5.36
C VAL A 206 11.00 -7.56 -4.00
N MET A 207 10.88 -6.23 -4.01
CA MET A 207 10.71 -5.38 -2.83
C MET A 207 9.47 -4.50 -3.02
N ILE A 208 8.84 -4.07 -1.94
CA ILE A 208 7.68 -3.16 -1.98
C ILE A 208 8.15 -1.75 -1.62
N PHE A 209 7.86 -0.79 -2.48
CA PHE A 209 8.11 0.62 -2.22
C PHE A 209 7.03 1.18 -1.28
N LEU A 210 7.44 1.67 -0.13
CA LEU A 210 6.55 2.27 0.86
C LEU A 210 6.39 3.78 0.62
N GLY A 211 7.39 4.41 -0.01
CA GLY A 211 7.49 5.87 -0.03
C GLY A 211 7.75 6.40 1.38
N GLU A 212 6.79 7.10 1.94
CA GLU A 212 6.78 7.51 3.35
C GLU A 212 6.25 6.37 4.22
N PRO A 213 7.03 5.89 5.20
CA PRO A 213 6.60 4.81 6.07
C PRO A 213 5.55 5.33 7.06
N ARG A 214 4.60 4.49 7.41
CA ARG A 214 3.55 4.85 8.36
C ARG A 214 4.05 4.82 9.81
N VAL A 215 4.89 3.86 10.14
CA VAL A 215 5.58 3.85 11.44
C VAL A 215 6.76 4.80 11.35
N ALA A 216 6.71 5.87 12.15
CA ALA A 216 7.72 6.93 12.16
C ALA A 216 9.15 6.34 12.22
N SER A 217 9.98 6.80 11.31
CA SER A 217 11.37 6.36 11.17
C SER A 217 12.24 7.58 10.84
N GLU A 218 13.54 7.49 11.08
CA GLU A 218 14.45 8.56 10.68
C GLU A 218 14.46 8.73 9.16
N GLY A 219 14.06 9.92 8.70
CA GLY A 219 13.86 10.24 7.30
C GLY A 219 12.48 9.82 6.79
N THR A 220 11.85 10.72 6.05
CA THR A 220 10.42 10.63 5.72
C THR A 220 10.13 9.94 4.39
N HIS A 221 11.12 9.73 3.51
CA HIS A 221 10.86 9.32 2.13
C HIS A 221 11.69 8.11 1.70
N ASP A 222 11.23 7.46 0.62
CA ASP A 222 11.93 6.43 -0.13
C ASP A 222 12.27 5.17 0.67
N TRP A 223 11.33 4.71 1.47
CA TRP A 223 11.45 3.45 2.18
C TRP A 223 10.96 2.27 1.33
N VAL A 224 11.60 1.13 1.57
CA VAL A 224 11.18 -0.16 1.02
C VAL A 224 11.11 -1.20 2.12
N VAL A 225 10.24 -2.18 1.92
CA VAL A 225 10.17 -3.39 2.73
C VAL A 225 10.28 -4.62 1.84
N TYR A 226 11.01 -5.63 2.31
CA TYR A 226 11.18 -6.88 1.59
C TYR A 226 11.57 -8.03 2.52
N HIS A 227 11.28 -9.25 2.09
CA HIS A 227 11.83 -10.46 2.69
C HIS A 227 13.12 -10.82 1.97
N THR A 228 14.19 -11.18 2.70
CA THR A 228 15.52 -11.47 2.10
C THR A 228 15.55 -12.71 1.24
N GLY A 229 14.49 -13.49 1.23
CA GLY A 229 14.41 -14.81 0.61
C GLY A 229 14.76 -15.91 1.60
N ALA A 230 14.17 -17.09 1.41
CA ALA A 230 14.50 -18.28 2.19
C ALA A 230 15.51 -19.16 1.45
N SER A 231 16.34 -19.87 2.21
CA SER A 231 17.22 -20.92 1.72
C SER A 231 17.01 -22.19 2.58
N PRO A 232 17.57 -23.34 2.19
CA PRO A 232 17.43 -24.54 2.99
C PRO A 232 17.97 -24.43 4.43
N THR A 233 18.89 -23.47 4.66
CA THR A 233 19.57 -23.27 5.96
C THR A 233 19.21 -21.94 6.63
N ASP A 234 18.44 -21.07 5.96
CA ASP A 234 18.07 -19.75 6.47
C ASP A 234 16.65 -19.42 6.02
N ALA A 235 15.75 -19.26 6.97
CA ALA A 235 14.36 -18.87 6.70
C ALA A 235 14.23 -17.46 6.08
N GLY A 236 15.30 -16.67 6.11
CA GLY A 236 15.29 -15.27 5.74
C GLY A 236 14.65 -14.38 6.80
N THR A 237 14.58 -13.09 6.49
CA THR A 237 14.03 -12.09 7.41
C THR A 237 13.41 -10.92 6.64
N ILE A 238 12.51 -10.20 7.28
CA ILE A 238 11.98 -8.96 6.75
C ILE A 238 12.98 -7.83 7.03
N LYS A 239 13.18 -7.00 6.03
CA LYS A 239 13.97 -5.76 6.11
C LYS A 239 13.10 -4.58 5.72
N LYS A 240 13.25 -3.48 6.45
CA LYS A 240 12.70 -2.17 6.13
C LYS A 240 13.85 -1.17 6.09
N VAL A 241 14.13 -0.60 4.94
CA VAL A 241 15.32 0.25 4.73
C VAL A 241 15.00 1.40 3.79
N ARG A 242 15.76 2.50 3.87
CA ARG A 242 15.69 3.59 2.89
C ARG A 242 16.42 3.20 1.61
N LEU A 243 15.92 3.64 0.44
CA LEU A 243 16.62 3.45 -0.83
C LEU A 243 18.04 4.02 -0.79
N ALA A 244 18.24 5.17 -0.15
CA ALA A 244 19.58 5.77 0.01
C ALA A 244 20.58 4.84 0.72
N VAL A 245 20.11 3.97 1.63
CA VAL A 245 20.96 2.93 2.25
C VAL A 245 21.23 1.81 1.26
N LEU A 246 20.26 1.40 0.48
CA LEU A 246 20.45 0.40 -0.57
C LEU A 246 21.35 0.91 -1.70
N ASP A 247 21.37 2.20 -2.02
CA ASP A 247 22.32 2.80 -2.98
C ASP A 247 23.76 2.54 -2.59
N GLN A 248 24.03 2.41 -1.30
CA GLN A 248 25.34 2.12 -0.72
C GLN A 248 25.51 0.64 -0.35
N HIS A 249 24.60 -0.23 -0.74
CA HIS A 249 24.68 -1.65 -0.40
C HIS A 249 26.05 -2.22 -0.81
N PRO A 250 26.77 -2.96 0.07
CA PRO A 250 28.11 -3.47 -0.21
C PRO A 250 28.15 -4.35 -1.46
N ASN A 251 27.14 -5.19 -1.66
CA ASN A 251 26.96 -5.91 -2.90
C ASN A 251 26.21 -5.03 -3.92
N LYS A 252 26.93 -4.56 -4.93
CA LYS A 252 26.41 -3.65 -5.99
C LYS A 252 25.18 -4.18 -6.71
N ARG A 253 24.96 -5.50 -6.73
CA ARG A 253 23.79 -6.13 -7.38
C ARG A 253 22.46 -5.72 -6.77
N TRP A 254 22.47 -5.33 -5.50
CA TRP A 254 21.27 -4.93 -4.75
C TRP A 254 21.03 -3.42 -4.74
N ARG A 255 21.84 -2.64 -5.45
CA ARG A 255 21.66 -1.20 -5.52
C ARG A 255 20.52 -0.85 -6.49
N PRO A 256 19.48 -0.16 -6.06
CA PRO A 256 18.37 0.25 -6.92
C PRO A 256 18.72 1.47 -7.78
N LEU A 257 19.81 1.37 -8.52
CA LEU A 257 20.33 2.43 -9.38
C LEU A 257 20.09 2.09 -10.85
N ALA A 258 19.74 3.09 -11.66
CA ALA A 258 19.52 2.90 -13.09
C ALA A 258 20.76 2.33 -13.83
N SER A 259 21.95 2.56 -13.30
CA SER A 259 23.21 2.00 -13.82
C SER A 259 23.46 0.53 -13.45
N ASN A 260 22.70 -0.04 -12.49
CA ASN A 260 22.84 -1.43 -12.09
C ASN A 260 22.07 -2.35 -13.06
N PRO A 261 22.72 -3.22 -13.85
CA PRO A 261 22.02 -4.10 -14.80
C PRO A 261 21.11 -5.11 -14.10
N ASN A 262 21.34 -5.42 -12.83
CA ASN A 262 20.52 -6.34 -12.06
C ASN A 262 19.24 -5.70 -11.50
N PHE A 263 19.17 -4.38 -11.40
CA PHE A 263 17.97 -3.66 -11.04
C PHE A 263 17.12 -3.45 -12.29
N LEU A 264 15.96 -4.08 -12.32
CA LEU A 264 15.05 -4.00 -13.47
C LEU A 264 14.22 -2.72 -13.49
N GLY A 265 14.02 -2.12 -12.33
CA GLY A 265 13.25 -0.88 -12.17
C GLY A 265 12.08 -1.01 -11.20
N PHE A 266 11.24 0.02 -11.22
CA PHE A 266 9.98 0.10 -10.51
C PHE A 266 8.85 -0.37 -11.42
N TYR A 267 7.90 -1.08 -10.85
CA TYR A 267 6.77 -1.67 -11.55
C TYR A 267 5.51 -1.45 -10.74
N ARG A 268 4.40 -1.22 -11.40
CA ARG A 268 3.08 -1.01 -10.78
C ARG A 268 2.20 -2.21 -11.01
N LEU A 269 1.47 -2.62 -9.96
CA LEU A 269 0.43 -3.63 -10.10
C LEU A 269 -0.60 -3.17 -11.14
N LYS A 270 -0.96 -4.02 -12.08
CA LYS A 270 -1.88 -3.69 -13.19
C LYS A 270 -3.21 -3.16 -12.69
N LEU A 271 -3.79 -3.78 -11.66
CA LEU A 271 -5.04 -3.32 -11.05
C LEU A 271 -5.02 -1.86 -10.55
N LEU A 272 -3.83 -1.26 -10.39
CA LEU A 272 -3.63 0.14 -10.00
C LEU A 272 -3.45 1.08 -11.19
N GLN A 273 -3.44 0.57 -12.40
CA GLN A 273 -3.35 1.40 -13.60
C GLN A 273 -4.60 2.26 -13.73
N GLN A 274 -4.40 3.44 -14.23
CA GLN A 274 -5.49 4.31 -14.61
C GLN A 274 -5.89 3.89 -16.03
N GLN A 275 -7.08 3.32 -16.18
CA GLN A 275 -7.63 3.13 -17.52
C GLN A 275 -7.58 4.49 -18.22
N ALA A 276 -7.05 4.53 -19.43
CA ALA A 276 -7.22 5.70 -20.28
C ALA A 276 -8.74 5.92 -20.39
N SER A 277 -9.24 7.03 -19.84
CA SER A 277 -10.62 7.41 -20.06
C SER A 277 -10.84 7.38 -21.55
N LEU A 278 -11.75 6.54 -22.00
CA LEU A 278 -12.35 6.67 -23.33
C LEU A 278 -13.18 7.95 -23.27
N GLU A 279 -12.48 9.10 -23.36
CA GLU A 279 -13.11 10.37 -23.67
C GLU A 279 -13.43 10.33 -25.17
N GLU A 280 -14.70 9.97 -25.49
CA GLU A 280 -15.32 10.32 -26.74
C GLU A 280 -15.81 11.79 -26.73
#